data_1830b2fa4fbe67ae64bac32a79a4aa40
#
_entry.id   1830b2fa4fbe67ae64bac32a79a4aa40
#
_cell.length_a   1.000
_cell.length_b   1.000
_cell.length_c   1.000
_cell.angle_alpha   90.00
_cell.angle_beta   90.00
_cell.angle_gamma   90.00
#
_symmetry.space_group_name_H-M   'P 1'
#
loop_
_entity.id
_entity.type
_entity.pdbx_description
1 polymer ?
#
loop_
_entity_poly.entity_id
_entity_poly.type
_entity_poly.pdbx_seq_one_letter_code
_entity_poly.pdbx_strand_id
1 'polypeptide(L)'
;MRHITTDRDRARAAQAGFTLLEILVVIAILGLLIGLVAPRVLTQLGTARASVARQSIERLGSVLDLYKLDVGSYPSTSQGLQALSTKPSDVSTWNGPYLKGEAQPLDPWSHPYLYRSPSARAGHDYDLCSLGPSGNATTDSQICNP
;
A
#
# COMPACT_ATOMS: atom_id res chain seq x y z
N MET A 1 -43.65 51.23 -42.43
CA MET A 1 -43.57 49.76 -42.35
C MET A 1 -42.21 49.39 -41.79
N ARG A 2 -42.16 48.92 -40.53
CA ARG A 2 -40.91 48.45 -39.85
C ARG A 2 -40.86 46.95 -39.99
N HIS A 3 -39.86 46.45 -40.73
CA HIS A 3 -39.52 45.01 -40.74
C HIS A 3 -38.97 44.57 -39.44
N ILE A 4 -39.70 43.73 -38.71
CA ILE A 4 -39.23 43.00 -37.53
C ILE A 4 -38.53 41.75 -38.07
N THR A 5 -37.22 41.81 -38.12
CA THR A 5 -36.38 40.62 -38.34
C THR A 5 -36.38 39.78 -37.06
N THR A 6 -36.96 38.63 -37.14
CA THR A 6 -37.14 37.68 -36.04
C THR A 6 -35.80 37.13 -35.57
N ASP A 7 -35.59 37.20 -34.29
CA ASP A 7 -34.41 36.77 -33.49
C ASP A 7 -34.17 35.23 -33.51
N ARG A 8 -34.86 34.53 -34.45
CA ARG A 8 -34.76 33.05 -34.56
C ARG A 8 -33.57 32.54 -35.38
N ASP A 9 -32.88 33.40 -36.11
CA ASP A 9 -31.76 32.98 -36.96
C ASP A 9 -30.40 33.01 -36.22
N ARG A 10 -30.33 33.64 -35.05
CA ARG A 10 -29.12 33.68 -34.24
C ARG A 10 -28.90 32.43 -33.33
N ALA A 11 -29.93 31.63 -33.09
CA ALA A 11 -29.85 30.46 -32.22
C ALA A 11 -29.32 29.19 -32.92
N ARG A 12 -29.14 29.20 -34.25
CA ARG A 12 -28.65 28.04 -35.00
C ARG A 12 -27.16 27.99 -35.24
N ALA A 13 -26.41 29.03 -34.87
CA ALA A 13 -24.96 29.10 -35.12
C ALA A 13 -24.08 28.46 -33.99
N ALA A 14 -24.69 27.90 -32.94
CA ALA A 14 -23.94 27.43 -31.76
C ALA A 14 -23.95 25.89 -31.55
N GLN A 15 -24.39 25.11 -32.53
CA GLN A 15 -24.30 23.65 -32.49
C GLN A 15 -23.21 23.16 -33.45
N ALA A 16 -21.97 23.56 -33.23
CA ALA A 16 -20.82 22.88 -33.82
C ALA A 16 -20.68 21.52 -33.14
N GLY A 17 -21.30 20.48 -33.67
CA GLY A 17 -21.08 19.11 -33.25
C GLY A 17 -19.64 18.70 -33.57
N PHE A 18 -19.00 17.96 -32.68
CA PHE A 18 -17.68 17.36 -32.93
C PHE A 18 -17.72 16.46 -34.16
N THR A 19 -16.70 16.55 -35.00
CA THR A 19 -16.58 15.66 -36.16
C THR A 19 -16.09 14.28 -35.70
N LEU A 20 -16.50 13.24 -36.40
CA LEU A 20 -16.05 11.87 -36.13
C LEU A 20 -14.52 11.77 -36.25
N LEU A 21 -13.91 12.50 -37.17
CA LEU A 21 -12.47 12.59 -37.36
C LEU A 21 -11.77 13.20 -36.13
N GLU A 22 -12.34 14.24 -35.52
CA GLU A 22 -11.78 14.93 -34.38
C GLU A 22 -11.70 13.97 -33.15
N ILE A 23 -12.78 13.24 -32.89
CA ILE A 23 -12.78 12.23 -31.83
C ILE A 23 -11.79 11.11 -32.13
N LEU A 24 -11.67 10.66 -33.36
CA LEU A 24 -10.74 9.62 -33.76
C LEU A 24 -9.28 10.05 -33.53
N VAL A 25 -8.94 11.30 -33.87
CA VAL A 25 -7.60 11.86 -33.62
C VAL A 25 -7.33 11.98 -32.14
N VAL A 26 -8.31 12.43 -31.34
CA VAL A 26 -8.17 12.56 -29.88
C VAL A 26 -7.90 11.20 -29.23
N ILE A 27 -8.68 10.16 -29.54
CA ILE A 27 -8.45 8.83 -28.98
C ILE A 27 -7.13 8.22 -29.43
N ALA A 28 -6.68 8.48 -30.66
CA ALA A 28 -5.39 8.04 -31.15
C ALA A 28 -4.23 8.67 -30.36
N ILE A 29 -4.29 9.98 -30.10
CA ILE A 29 -3.28 10.70 -29.29
C ILE A 29 -3.32 10.21 -27.85
N LEU A 30 -4.50 10.08 -27.25
CA LEU A 30 -4.63 9.56 -25.87
C LEU A 30 -4.08 8.15 -25.75
N GLY A 31 -4.37 7.27 -26.72
CA GLY A 31 -3.84 5.91 -26.76
C GLY A 31 -2.31 5.89 -26.81
N LEU A 32 -1.69 6.75 -27.61
CA LEU A 32 -0.24 6.90 -27.71
C LEU A 32 0.36 7.37 -26.36
N LEU A 33 -0.23 8.39 -25.74
CA LEU A 33 0.21 8.92 -24.45
C LEU A 33 0.11 7.89 -23.33
N ILE A 34 -1.01 7.18 -23.25
CA ILE A 34 -1.23 6.12 -22.26
C ILE A 34 -0.19 5.01 -22.45
N GLY A 35 0.05 4.57 -23.69
CA GLY A 35 1.03 3.53 -23.99
C GLY A 35 2.47 3.90 -23.56
N LEU A 36 2.83 5.19 -23.59
CA LEU A 36 4.14 5.66 -23.18
C LEU A 36 4.29 5.81 -21.65
N VAL A 37 3.24 6.27 -20.97
CA VAL A 37 3.28 6.66 -19.55
C VAL A 37 2.98 5.49 -18.61
N ALA A 38 2.03 4.62 -18.96
CA ALA A 38 1.56 3.56 -18.10
C ALA A 38 2.66 2.64 -17.53
N PRO A 39 3.64 2.14 -18.31
CA PRO A 39 4.67 1.25 -17.77
C PRO A 39 5.57 1.94 -16.73
N ARG A 40 5.86 3.22 -16.89
CA ARG A 40 6.67 3.99 -15.93
C ARG A 40 5.96 4.19 -14.60
N VAL A 41 4.66 4.49 -14.65
CA VAL A 41 3.84 4.68 -13.44
C VAL A 41 3.74 3.38 -12.63
N LEU A 42 3.53 2.25 -13.29
CA LEU A 42 3.44 0.95 -12.61
C LEU A 42 4.75 0.56 -11.91
N THR A 43 5.90 0.82 -12.53
CA THR A 43 7.20 0.55 -11.92
C THR A 43 7.43 1.44 -10.69
N GLN A 44 7.10 2.72 -10.77
CA GLN A 44 7.23 3.64 -9.63
C GLN A 44 6.32 3.27 -8.47
N LEU A 45 5.10 2.81 -8.75
CA LEU A 45 4.17 2.35 -7.73
C LEU A 45 4.73 1.13 -6.97
N GLY A 46 5.36 0.19 -7.68
CA GLY A 46 6.03 -0.96 -7.06
C GLY A 46 7.15 -0.54 -6.11
N THR A 47 8.01 0.38 -6.54
CA THR A 47 9.10 0.92 -5.72
C THR A 47 8.60 1.68 -4.49
N ALA A 48 7.55 2.48 -4.64
CA ALA A 48 6.93 3.21 -3.55
C ALA A 48 6.36 2.25 -2.49
N ARG A 49 5.64 1.20 -2.91
CA ARG A 49 5.14 0.17 -1.99
C ARG A 49 6.25 -0.55 -1.25
N ALA A 50 7.36 -0.88 -1.91
CA ALA A 50 8.51 -1.50 -1.26
C ALA A 50 9.13 -0.57 -0.19
N SER A 51 9.22 0.73 -0.45
CA SER A 51 9.68 1.72 0.54
C SER A 51 8.75 1.81 1.74
N VAL A 52 7.43 1.81 1.52
CA VAL A 52 6.43 1.80 2.60
C VAL A 52 6.55 0.50 3.43
N ALA A 53 6.77 -0.65 2.80
CA ALA A 53 6.96 -1.92 3.51
C ALA A 53 8.20 -1.86 4.43
N ARG A 54 9.35 -1.34 3.96
CA ARG A 54 10.54 -1.17 4.79
C ARG A 54 10.29 -0.27 6.00
N GLN A 55 9.69 0.90 5.78
CA GLN A 55 9.33 1.82 6.87
C GLN A 55 8.38 1.18 7.89
N SER A 56 7.43 0.40 7.42
CA SER A 56 6.49 -0.31 8.29
C SER A 56 7.20 -1.39 9.12
N ILE A 57 8.16 -2.11 8.54
CA ILE A 57 8.98 -3.10 9.24
C ILE A 57 9.82 -2.43 10.32
N GLU A 58 10.49 -1.31 10.03
CA GLU A 58 11.28 -0.54 11.01
C GLU A 58 10.39 -0.04 12.15
N ARG A 59 9.22 0.49 11.83
CA ARG A 59 8.24 0.94 12.83
C ARG A 59 7.75 -0.22 13.71
N LEU A 60 7.40 -1.37 13.11
CA LEU A 60 7.00 -2.55 13.86
C LEU A 60 8.14 -3.09 14.72
N GLY A 61 9.38 -3.01 14.24
CA GLY A 61 10.58 -3.33 15.01
C GLY A 61 10.69 -2.49 16.26
N SER A 62 10.52 -1.17 16.15
CA SER A 62 10.55 -0.26 17.32
C SER A 62 9.43 -0.60 18.33
N VAL A 63 8.27 -1.02 17.84
CA VAL A 63 7.15 -1.44 18.71
C VAL A 63 7.46 -2.79 19.40
N LEU A 64 8.11 -3.71 18.69
CA LEU A 64 8.59 -4.98 19.27
C LEU A 64 9.64 -4.73 20.36
N ASP A 65 10.54 -3.76 20.17
CA ASP A 65 11.53 -3.37 21.19
C ASP A 65 10.84 -2.80 22.44
N LEU A 66 9.79 -2.01 22.28
CA LEU A 66 8.98 -1.51 23.40
C LEU A 66 8.31 -2.66 24.16
N TYR A 67 7.75 -3.63 23.46
CA TYR A 67 7.20 -4.84 24.09
C TYR A 67 8.29 -5.59 24.88
N LYS A 68 9.48 -5.77 24.29
CA LYS A 68 10.61 -6.43 24.95
C LYS A 68 11.07 -5.69 26.22
N LEU A 69 11.03 -4.36 26.23
CA LEU A 69 11.38 -3.56 27.41
C LEU A 69 10.44 -3.84 28.59
N ASP A 70 9.14 -3.98 28.33
CA ASP A 70 8.15 -4.22 29.39
C ASP A 70 8.08 -5.70 29.80
N VAL A 71 8.19 -6.61 28.85
CA VAL A 71 7.97 -8.06 29.05
C VAL A 71 9.27 -8.82 29.30
N GLY A 72 10.41 -8.30 28.84
CA GLY A 72 11.73 -8.91 28.95
C GLY A 72 12.13 -9.78 27.76
N SER A 73 11.21 -10.09 26.84
CA SER A 73 11.46 -10.87 25.64
C SER A 73 10.55 -10.42 24.50
N TYR A 74 10.92 -10.75 23.26
CA TYR A 74 10.00 -10.57 22.13
C TYR A 74 8.83 -11.55 22.19
N PRO A 75 7.68 -11.25 21.57
CA PRO A 75 6.59 -12.21 21.44
C PRO A 75 7.09 -13.51 20.80
N SER A 76 6.58 -14.65 21.23
CA SER A 76 6.86 -15.92 20.56
C SER A 76 6.24 -15.96 19.15
N THR A 77 6.70 -16.86 18.30
CA THR A 77 6.09 -17.08 16.96
C THR A 77 4.60 -17.38 17.06
N SER A 78 4.17 -18.11 18.09
CA SER A 78 2.76 -18.45 18.31
C SER A 78 1.91 -17.26 18.78
N GLN A 79 2.48 -16.36 19.57
CA GLN A 79 1.84 -15.11 19.98
C GLN A 79 1.75 -14.11 18.82
N GLY A 80 2.75 -14.12 17.93
CA GLY A 80 2.79 -13.28 16.74
C GLY A 80 2.73 -11.78 17.03
N LEU A 81 2.49 -10.99 16.00
CA LEU A 81 2.33 -9.53 16.12
C LEU A 81 1.04 -9.13 16.84
N GLN A 82 0.10 -10.05 17.01
CA GLN A 82 -1.13 -9.80 17.74
C GLN A 82 -0.86 -9.48 19.22
N ALA A 83 0.23 -10.01 19.78
CA ALA A 83 0.69 -9.68 21.14
C ALA A 83 0.97 -8.19 21.36
N LEU A 84 1.17 -7.42 20.29
CA LEU A 84 1.38 -5.97 20.35
C LEU A 84 0.07 -5.19 20.57
N SER A 85 -1.07 -5.76 20.21
CA SER A 85 -2.39 -5.14 20.33
C SER A 85 -3.23 -5.76 21.45
N THR A 86 -3.08 -7.05 21.68
CA THR A 86 -3.86 -7.83 22.66
C THR A 86 -2.93 -8.51 23.64
N LYS A 87 -3.24 -8.39 24.92
CA LYS A 87 -2.44 -9.02 26.00
C LYS A 87 -2.45 -10.55 25.86
N PRO A 88 -1.28 -11.20 25.70
CA PRO A 88 -1.18 -12.65 25.78
C PRO A 88 -1.55 -13.15 27.18
N SER A 89 -2.18 -14.31 27.28
CA SER A 89 -2.65 -14.87 28.55
C SER A 89 -1.51 -15.27 29.49
N ASP A 90 -0.35 -15.57 28.94
CA ASP A 90 0.86 -16.04 29.62
C ASP A 90 1.82 -14.90 30.02
N VAL A 91 1.46 -13.64 29.73
CA VAL A 91 2.32 -12.47 30.02
C VAL A 91 1.66 -11.58 31.07
N SER A 92 2.25 -11.53 32.27
CA SER A 92 1.76 -10.71 33.39
C SER A 92 2.16 -9.22 33.26
N THR A 93 3.35 -8.94 32.78
CA THR A 93 4.01 -7.62 32.74
C THR A 93 3.64 -6.78 31.51
N TRP A 94 2.70 -7.24 30.70
CA TRP A 94 2.27 -6.55 29.49
C TRP A 94 1.59 -5.20 29.81
N ASN A 95 2.12 -4.12 29.28
CA ASN A 95 1.68 -2.73 29.51
C ASN A 95 1.12 -2.05 28.26
N GLY A 96 0.72 -2.83 27.25
CA GLY A 96 0.14 -2.31 26.00
C GLY A 96 -1.30 -1.80 26.13
N PRO A 97 -1.98 -1.52 25.02
CA PRO A 97 -1.58 -1.90 23.65
C PRO A 97 -0.45 -1.05 23.06
N TYR A 98 0.52 -1.71 22.43
CA TYR A 98 1.67 -1.07 21.76
C TYR A 98 1.33 -0.66 20.32
N LEU A 99 0.35 -1.34 19.71
CA LEU A 99 -0.25 -0.97 18.43
C LEU A 99 -1.72 -0.62 18.62
N LYS A 100 -2.17 0.43 17.94
CA LYS A 100 -3.58 0.78 17.88
C LYS A 100 -4.29 -0.09 16.85
N GLY A 101 -5.40 -0.70 17.25
CA GLY A 101 -6.22 -1.59 16.44
C GLY A 101 -6.09 -3.05 16.82
N GLU A 102 -7.16 -3.82 16.67
CA GLU A 102 -7.21 -5.25 16.99
C GLU A 102 -6.74 -6.14 15.84
N ALA A 103 -6.63 -5.58 14.63
CA ALA A 103 -6.24 -6.33 13.45
C ALA A 103 -4.72 -6.51 13.37
N GLN A 104 -4.32 -7.68 12.90
CA GLN A 104 -2.94 -7.92 12.52
C GLN A 104 -2.52 -6.92 11.43
N PRO A 105 -1.36 -6.22 11.56
CA PRO A 105 -0.91 -5.27 10.56
C PRO A 105 -0.68 -5.96 9.21
N LEU A 106 -1.11 -5.28 8.13
CA LEU A 106 -0.93 -5.75 6.76
C LEU A 106 0.15 -4.93 6.05
N ASP A 107 0.82 -5.56 5.13
CA ASP A 107 1.79 -4.91 4.25
C ASP A 107 1.09 -4.09 3.12
N PRO A 108 1.82 -3.31 2.31
CA PRO A 108 1.24 -2.50 1.24
C PRO A 108 0.56 -3.28 0.11
N TRP A 109 0.69 -4.59 0.09
CA TRP A 109 0.00 -5.50 -0.83
C TRP A 109 -1.16 -6.25 -0.17
N SER A 110 -1.52 -5.87 1.08
CA SER A 110 -2.60 -6.47 1.88
C SER A 110 -2.31 -7.90 2.34
N HIS A 111 -1.04 -8.27 2.44
CA HIS A 111 -0.61 -9.53 3.04
C HIS A 111 -0.24 -9.34 4.50
N PRO A 112 -0.48 -10.32 5.39
CA PRO A 112 0.05 -10.28 6.75
C PRO A 112 1.57 -10.35 6.74
N TYR A 113 2.22 -9.63 7.68
CA TYR A 113 3.66 -9.77 7.87
C TYR A 113 3.98 -11.16 8.42
N LEU A 114 5.04 -11.76 7.89
CA LEU A 114 5.62 -12.97 8.44
C LEU A 114 6.46 -12.60 9.67
N TYR A 115 6.13 -13.15 10.82
CA TYR A 115 6.85 -12.96 12.06
C TYR A 115 7.32 -14.28 12.64
N ARG A 116 8.56 -14.32 13.11
CA ARG A 116 9.16 -15.48 13.75
C ARG A 116 10.12 -15.04 14.86
N SER A 117 9.98 -15.60 16.04
CA SER A 117 10.90 -15.43 17.17
C SER A 117 11.02 -16.75 17.94
N PRO A 118 12.25 -17.26 18.17
CA PRO A 118 13.53 -16.69 17.74
C PRO A 118 13.74 -16.74 16.23
N SER A 119 14.64 -15.86 15.73
CA SER A 119 14.98 -15.78 14.30
C SER A 119 15.58 -17.07 13.78
N ALA A 120 15.35 -17.36 12.49
CA ALA A 120 16.09 -18.39 11.75
C ALA A 120 17.43 -17.86 11.21
N ARG A 121 17.61 -16.52 11.15
CA ARG A 121 18.81 -15.86 10.66
C ARG A 121 19.80 -15.64 11.80
N ALA A 122 21.06 -15.99 11.58
CA ALA A 122 22.10 -15.76 12.57
C ALA A 122 22.29 -14.26 12.86
N GLY A 123 22.40 -13.90 14.15
CA GLY A 123 22.60 -12.51 14.56
C GLY A 123 21.33 -11.67 14.67
N HIS A 124 20.14 -12.25 14.47
CA HIS A 124 18.86 -11.56 14.64
C HIS A 124 18.06 -12.20 15.78
N ASP A 125 17.35 -11.37 16.54
CA ASP A 125 16.46 -11.82 17.61
C ASP A 125 15.13 -12.37 17.06
N TYR A 126 14.65 -11.76 15.97
CA TYR A 126 13.42 -12.15 15.30
C TYR A 126 13.51 -11.90 13.79
N ASP A 127 12.64 -12.55 13.04
CA ASP A 127 12.39 -12.28 11.63
C ASP A 127 11.04 -11.56 11.48
N LEU A 128 11.04 -10.45 10.74
CA LEU A 128 9.86 -9.71 10.38
C LEU A 128 9.94 -9.36 8.90
N CYS A 129 9.10 -9.98 8.09
CA CYS A 129 9.15 -9.86 6.64
C CYS A 129 7.79 -9.51 6.05
N SER A 130 7.78 -8.63 5.03
CA SER A 130 6.69 -8.52 4.07
C SER A 130 6.91 -9.54 2.98
N LEU A 131 5.84 -10.19 2.54
CA LEU A 131 5.86 -11.17 1.46
C LEU A 131 5.95 -10.53 0.07
N GLY A 132 5.86 -9.20 0.00
CA GLY A 132 5.92 -8.46 -1.25
C GLY A 132 4.69 -8.67 -2.14
N PRO A 133 4.79 -8.29 -3.43
CA PRO A 133 3.65 -8.31 -4.35
C PRO A 133 3.09 -9.71 -4.63
N SER A 134 3.90 -10.74 -4.50
CA SER A 134 3.48 -12.13 -4.76
C SER A 134 2.72 -12.79 -3.60
N GLY A 135 2.88 -12.27 -2.38
CA GLY A 135 2.32 -12.87 -1.17
C GLY A 135 2.91 -14.26 -0.83
N ASN A 136 4.03 -14.63 -1.46
CA ASN A 136 4.63 -15.95 -1.30
C ASN A 136 5.96 -15.88 -0.55
N ALA A 137 6.10 -16.74 0.47
CA ALA A 137 7.27 -16.78 1.34
C ALA A 137 8.57 -17.30 0.66
N THR A 138 8.46 -17.83 -0.55
CA THR A 138 9.59 -18.49 -1.26
C THR A 138 10.21 -17.62 -2.36
N THR A 139 9.83 -16.35 -2.51
CA THR A 139 10.29 -15.49 -3.58
C THR A 139 11.36 -14.49 -3.11
N ASP A 140 12.28 -14.13 -4.01
CA ASP A 140 13.31 -13.10 -3.80
C ASP A 140 12.74 -11.69 -3.57
N SER A 141 11.40 -11.54 -3.62
CA SER A 141 10.70 -10.27 -3.42
C SER A 141 10.37 -9.96 -1.96
N GLN A 142 10.77 -10.81 -1.01
CA GLN A 142 10.59 -10.55 0.41
C GLN A 142 11.40 -9.34 0.89
N ILE A 143 10.79 -8.56 1.77
CA ILE A 143 11.43 -7.42 2.43
C ILE A 143 11.42 -7.73 3.93
N CYS A 144 12.61 -7.94 4.49
CA CYS A 144 12.77 -8.30 5.89
C CYS A 144 13.46 -7.19 6.70
N ASN A 145 13.35 -7.28 8.04
CA ASN A 145 14.13 -6.45 8.95
C ASN A 145 15.64 -6.66 8.71
N PRO A 146 16.44 -5.58 8.87
CA PRO A 146 17.89 -5.64 8.71
C PRO A 146 18.55 -6.55 9.75
#